data_77bda99a32a01eada204757246b4fbf5
#
_entry.id   77bda99a32a01eada204757246b4fbf5
#
_cell.length_a   1.000
_cell.length_b   1.000
_cell.length_c   1.000
_cell.angle_alpha   90.00
_cell.angle_beta   90.00
_cell.angle_gamma   90.00
#
_symmetry.space_group_name_H-M   'P 1'
#
loop_
_entity.id
_entity.type
_entity.pdbx_description
1 polymer ?
#
loop_
_entity_poly.entity_id
_entity_poly.type
_entity_poly.pdbx_seq_one_letter_code
_entity_poly.pdbx_strand_id
1 'polypeptide(L)'
;MDVIHSVVALRERLQREPNNVFVPTMGNLHAGHIQLINIAKPRAACTVVSIFVNRLQFGPREDFERYQRTLEADCAKLRAAGVDVVFAPDEKEIYPEPQTYVVEPSDLQHILDGAVRPGHFSGVSTVVLKLFNMVSPHSAIFGKKDYQQCLVLTNMVRQLALPIDIILAETVRAEDGLALSSRNAYLTPEERGEAPRLYQQLCHARDELMNGARDYQRIELDVMAGLAHHGWKPDYIAVRRQSDLQPPRNGERRLVVLAAARLGKTRLIDNIEANI
;
A
#
# COMPACT_ATOMS: atom_id res chain seq x y z
N MET A 1 -2.46 15.39 -20.40
CA MET A 1 -2.15 14.09 -19.81
C MET A 1 -1.71 13.15 -20.92
N ASP A 2 -0.47 12.73 -20.88
CA ASP A 2 0.13 11.80 -21.82
C ASP A 2 0.05 10.38 -21.27
N VAL A 3 -0.37 9.42 -22.10
CA VAL A 3 -0.35 7.99 -21.73
C VAL A 3 0.80 7.33 -22.47
N ILE A 4 1.76 6.79 -21.72
CA ILE A 4 3.04 6.31 -22.23
C ILE A 4 3.23 4.85 -21.82
N HIS A 5 3.68 4.01 -22.75
CA HIS A 5 3.81 2.58 -22.56
C HIS A 5 5.27 2.09 -22.55
N SER A 6 6.22 2.89 -23.05
CA SER A 6 7.63 2.50 -23.08
C SER A 6 8.50 3.39 -22.19
N VAL A 7 9.57 2.80 -21.65
CA VAL A 7 10.56 3.51 -20.82
C VAL A 7 11.29 4.59 -21.63
N VAL A 8 11.56 4.32 -22.89
CA VAL A 8 12.25 5.30 -23.78
C VAL A 8 11.39 6.57 -23.91
N ALA A 9 10.12 6.43 -24.29
CA ALA A 9 9.22 7.57 -24.45
C ALA A 9 8.95 8.29 -23.11
N LEU A 10 8.90 7.53 -22.00
CA LEU A 10 8.76 8.11 -20.66
C LEU A 10 9.95 9.02 -20.33
N ARG A 11 11.16 8.52 -20.52
CA ARG A 11 12.39 9.30 -20.27
C ARG A 11 12.49 10.54 -21.15
N GLU A 12 12.18 10.42 -22.44
CA GLU A 12 12.13 11.56 -23.36
C GLU A 12 11.13 12.61 -22.89
N ARG A 13 9.92 12.19 -22.47
CA ARG A 13 8.89 13.10 -21.95
C ARG A 13 9.34 13.81 -20.66
N LEU A 14 10.01 13.08 -19.76
CA LEU A 14 10.41 13.61 -18.45
C LEU A 14 11.73 14.39 -18.46
N GLN A 15 12.54 14.35 -19.54
CA GLN A 15 13.77 15.13 -19.65
C GLN A 15 13.55 16.64 -19.42
N ARG A 16 12.38 17.16 -19.76
CA ARG A 16 11.99 18.57 -19.60
C ARG A 16 11.31 18.87 -18.27
N GLU A 17 11.13 17.86 -17.43
CA GLU A 17 10.42 17.94 -16.15
C GLU A 17 11.31 17.42 -15.00
N PRO A 18 12.41 18.13 -14.69
CA PRO A 18 13.36 17.66 -13.69
C PRO A 18 12.76 17.57 -12.27
N ASN A 19 11.68 18.30 -12.03
CA ASN A 19 10.94 18.25 -10.78
C ASN A 19 9.59 17.56 -11.01
N ASN A 20 9.56 16.23 -10.84
CA ASN A 20 8.34 15.46 -10.94
C ASN A 20 8.05 14.69 -9.63
N VAL A 21 6.75 14.45 -9.39
CA VAL A 21 6.26 13.65 -8.27
C VAL A 21 5.58 12.39 -8.81
N PHE A 22 5.82 11.28 -8.14
CA PHE A 22 5.38 9.97 -8.61
C PHE A 22 4.36 9.32 -7.68
N VAL A 23 3.31 8.74 -8.25
CA VAL A 23 2.30 7.94 -7.56
C VAL A 23 2.22 6.56 -8.22
N PRO A 24 2.94 5.54 -7.72
CA PRO A 24 2.86 4.19 -8.25
C PRO A 24 1.55 3.52 -7.88
N THR A 25 0.87 2.91 -8.87
CA THR A 25 -0.38 2.16 -8.67
C THR A 25 -0.42 0.89 -9.51
N MET A 26 -1.33 -0.01 -9.15
CA MET A 26 -1.65 -1.19 -9.97
C MET A 26 -2.92 -1.00 -10.82
N GLY A 27 -3.49 0.21 -10.88
CA GLY A 27 -4.78 0.47 -11.52
C GLY A 27 -5.98 0.11 -10.65
N ASN A 28 -7.17 0.02 -11.26
CA ASN A 28 -8.46 -0.09 -10.60
C ASN A 28 -8.63 1.00 -9.52
N LEU A 29 -8.45 2.25 -9.98
CA LEU A 29 -8.32 3.42 -9.13
C LEU A 29 -9.63 3.77 -8.40
N HIS A 30 -9.50 4.16 -7.15
CA HIS A 30 -10.59 4.63 -6.29
C HIS A 30 -10.22 5.97 -5.64
N ALA A 31 -11.14 6.57 -4.88
CA ALA A 31 -10.94 7.88 -4.26
C ALA A 31 -9.66 7.97 -3.40
N GLY A 32 -9.21 6.86 -2.79
CA GLY A 32 -7.94 6.81 -2.08
C GLY A 32 -6.74 7.12 -2.97
N HIS A 33 -6.68 6.58 -4.19
CA HIS A 33 -5.63 6.90 -5.16
C HIS A 33 -5.72 8.37 -5.63
N ILE A 34 -6.94 8.88 -5.85
CA ILE A 34 -7.15 10.28 -6.23
C ILE A 34 -6.65 11.22 -5.13
N GLN A 35 -6.82 10.86 -3.85
CA GLN A 35 -6.25 11.64 -2.75
C GLN A 35 -4.72 11.68 -2.77
N LEU A 36 -4.04 10.57 -3.11
CA LEU A 36 -2.58 10.58 -3.29
C LEU A 36 -2.16 11.56 -4.39
N ILE A 37 -2.90 11.61 -5.49
CA ILE A 37 -2.67 12.55 -6.60
C ILE A 37 -2.89 13.99 -6.14
N ASN A 38 -3.96 14.28 -5.38
CA ASN A 38 -4.22 15.60 -4.83
C ASN A 38 -3.09 16.08 -3.90
N ILE A 39 -2.46 15.15 -3.16
CA ILE A 39 -1.29 15.44 -2.33
C ILE A 39 -0.04 15.66 -3.21
N ALA A 40 0.10 14.95 -4.33
CA ALA A 40 1.22 15.03 -5.25
C ALA A 40 1.25 16.37 -6.00
N LYS A 41 0.14 16.80 -6.59
CA LYS A 41 0.03 17.96 -7.49
C LYS A 41 0.70 19.26 -7.00
N PRO A 42 0.51 19.71 -5.75
CA PRO A 42 1.13 20.95 -5.28
C PRO A 42 2.64 20.85 -5.05
N ARG A 43 3.24 19.66 -5.18
CA ARG A 43 4.64 19.39 -4.83
C ARG A 43 5.61 19.46 -6.00
N ALA A 44 5.10 19.36 -7.23
CA ALA A 44 5.94 19.39 -8.43
C ALA A 44 5.15 19.90 -9.63
N ALA A 45 5.88 20.36 -10.64
CA ALA A 45 5.30 20.85 -11.89
C ALA A 45 4.72 19.71 -12.75
N CYS A 46 5.19 18.48 -12.56
CA CYS A 46 4.74 17.30 -13.29
C CYS A 46 4.36 16.16 -12.34
N THR A 47 3.13 15.70 -12.44
CA THR A 47 2.62 14.54 -11.71
C THR A 47 2.62 13.31 -12.62
N VAL A 48 3.36 12.28 -12.21
CA VAL A 48 3.47 11.01 -12.92
C VAL A 48 2.74 9.94 -12.12
N VAL A 49 1.87 9.17 -12.77
CA VAL A 49 1.18 8.02 -12.17
C VAL A 49 1.53 6.77 -12.97
N SER A 50 1.97 5.69 -12.33
CA SER A 50 2.06 4.40 -13.04
C SER A 50 0.82 3.55 -12.83
N ILE A 51 0.48 2.76 -13.85
CA ILE A 51 -0.53 1.70 -13.79
C ILE A 51 0.14 0.41 -14.26
N PHE A 52 0.56 -0.43 -13.31
CA PHE A 52 1.21 -1.70 -13.63
C PHE A 52 0.89 -2.77 -12.57
N VAL A 53 0.26 -3.86 -12.99
CA VAL A 53 -0.03 -5.02 -12.11
C VAL A 53 1.19 -5.92 -12.09
N ASN A 54 1.95 -5.87 -10.99
CA ASN A 54 3.23 -6.55 -10.87
C ASN A 54 3.09 -8.02 -10.46
N ARG A 55 3.38 -8.96 -11.36
CA ARG A 55 3.31 -10.41 -11.08
C ARG A 55 4.20 -10.84 -9.91
N LEU A 56 5.40 -10.25 -9.75
CA LEU A 56 6.38 -10.68 -8.74
C LEU A 56 5.90 -10.52 -7.30
N GLN A 57 4.91 -9.66 -7.03
CA GLN A 57 4.38 -9.44 -5.69
C GLN A 57 3.16 -10.30 -5.34
N PHE A 58 2.70 -11.16 -6.27
CA PHE A 58 1.57 -12.06 -6.04
C PHE A 58 2.06 -13.49 -5.82
N GLY A 59 1.61 -14.09 -4.74
CA GLY A 59 1.81 -15.52 -4.48
C GLY A 59 0.97 -16.40 -5.43
N PRO A 60 1.29 -17.70 -5.54
CA PRO A 60 0.64 -18.62 -6.49
C PRO A 60 -0.88 -18.76 -6.32
N ARG A 61 -1.43 -18.42 -5.16
CA ARG A 61 -2.86 -18.53 -4.82
C ARG A 61 -3.52 -17.18 -4.60
N GLU A 62 -2.85 -16.08 -4.98
CA GLU A 62 -3.38 -14.73 -4.88
C GLU A 62 -4.17 -14.32 -6.13
N ASP A 63 -4.74 -13.13 -6.11
CA ASP A 63 -5.74 -12.65 -7.08
C ASP A 63 -5.14 -12.02 -8.36
N PHE A 64 -3.89 -12.35 -8.74
CA PHE A 64 -3.21 -11.76 -9.90
C PHE A 64 -4.03 -11.86 -11.19
N GLU A 65 -4.56 -13.06 -11.51
CA GLU A 65 -5.34 -13.27 -12.74
C GLU A 65 -6.71 -12.58 -12.70
N ARG A 66 -7.25 -12.36 -11.50
CA ARG A 66 -8.54 -11.71 -11.27
C ARG A 66 -8.42 -10.22 -10.98
N TYR A 67 -7.19 -9.72 -10.82
CA TYR A 67 -6.97 -8.30 -10.53
C TYR A 67 -7.49 -7.47 -11.71
N GLN A 68 -8.42 -6.56 -11.43
CA GLN A 68 -9.12 -5.81 -12.46
C GLN A 68 -8.16 -4.85 -13.18
N ARG A 69 -8.14 -4.95 -14.50
CA ARG A 69 -7.37 -4.07 -15.39
C ARG A 69 -8.33 -3.12 -16.10
N THR A 70 -8.39 -1.89 -15.61
CA THR A 70 -9.40 -0.88 -15.99
C THR A 70 -8.74 0.38 -16.56
N LEU A 71 -7.72 0.22 -17.42
CA LEU A 71 -6.85 1.31 -17.88
C LEU A 71 -7.62 2.51 -18.43
N GLU A 72 -8.64 2.29 -19.26
CA GLU A 72 -9.43 3.37 -19.86
C GLU A 72 -10.19 4.18 -18.79
N ALA A 73 -10.89 3.49 -17.89
CA ALA A 73 -11.61 4.11 -16.77
C ALA A 73 -10.65 4.82 -15.81
N ASP A 74 -9.48 4.23 -15.56
CA ASP A 74 -8.45 4.83 -14.72
C ASP A 74 -7.88 6.09 -15.37
N CYS A 75 -7.57 6.06 -16.67
CA CYS A 75 -7.13 7.23 -17.42
C CYS A 75 -8.17 8.37 -17.41
N ALA A 76 -9.47 8.06 -17.46
CA ALA A 76 -10.53 9.07 -17.34
C ALA A 76 -10.48 9.76 -15.95
N LYS A 77 -10.34 8.98 -14.86
CA LYS A 77 -10.19 9.50 -13.49
C LYS A 77 -8.93 10.35 -13.34
N LEU A 78 -7.79 9.88 -13.88
CA LEU A 78 -6.51 10.59 -13.80
C LEU A 78 -6.51 11.90 -14.58
N ARG A 79 -7.17 11.92 -15.75
CA ARG A 79 -7.36 13.15 -16.54
C ARG A 79 -8.21 14.17 -15.77
N ALA A 80 -9.31 13.73 -15.15
CA ALA A 80 -10.15 14.57 -14.31
C ALA A 80 -9.41 15.10 -13.07
N ALA A 81 -8.48 14.31 -12.51
CA ALA A 81 -7.62 14.73 -11.41
C ALA A 81 -6.46 15.64 -11.84
N GLY A 82 -6.25 15.87 -13.15
CA GLY A 82 -5.21 16.74 -13.69
C GLY A 82 -3.80 16.16 -13.59
N VAL A 83 -3.66 14.87 -13.80
CA VAL A 83 -2.36 14.18 -13.93
C VAL A 83 -1.72 14.55 -15.26
N ASP A 84 -0.39 14.71 -15.29
CA ASP A 84 0.35 15.09 -16.49
C ASP A 84 0.77 13.89 -17.33
N VAL A 85 1.29 12.84 -16.67
CA VAL A 85 1.82 11.65 -17.32
C VAL A 85 1.28 10.38 -16.65
N VAL A 86 0.76 9.46 -17.45
CA VAL A 86 0.41 8.10 -17.06
C VAL A 86 1.40 7.14 -17.69
N PHE A 87 2.17 6.42 -16.89
CA PHE A 87 3.04 5.36 -17.34
C PHE A 87 2.31 4.02 -17.18
N ALA A 88 1.90 3.42 -18.28
CA ALA A 88 1.14 2.17 -18.32
C ALA A 88 1.87 1.10 -19.17
N PRO A 89 3.04 0.62 -18.70
CA PRO A 89 3.83 -0.38 -19.40
C PRO A 89 3.16 -1.76 -19.34
N ASP A 90 3.49 -2.61 -20.29
CA ASP A 90 3.23 -4.04 -20.20
C ASP A 90 4.31 -4.78 -19.39
N GLU A 91 4.10 -6.10 -19.18
CA GLU A 91 5.03 -6.91 -18.40
C GLU A 91 6.41 -7.04 -19.10
N LYS A 92 6.45 -7.06 -20.44
CA LYS A 92 7.71 -7.18 -21.22
C LYS A 92 8.53 -5.90 -21.16
N GLU A 93 7.89 -4.75 -21.06
CA GLU A 93 8.59 -3.47 -20.87
C GLU A 93 9.26 -3.38 -19.49
N ILE A 94 8.59 -3.87 -18.43
CA ILE A 94 9.18 -3.89 -17.09
C ILE A 94 10.17 -5.04 -16.92
N TYR A 95 9.86 -6.22 -17.45
CA TYR A 95 10.65 -7.45 -17.34
C TYR A 95 10.91 -8.04 -18.73
N PRO A 96 11.85 -7.45 -19.51
CA PRO A 96 12.19 -7.96 -20.86
C PRO A 96 12.85 -9.35 -20.81
N GLU A 97 13.38 -9.73 -19.65
CA GLU A 97 13.97 -11.02 -19.32
C GLU A 97 13.58 -11.45 -17.92
N PRO A 98 13.75 -12.73 -17.53
CA PRO A 98 13.48 -13.19 -16.17
C PRO A 98 14.24 -12.37 -15.13
N GLN A 99 13.53 -11.85 -14.10
CA GLN A 99 14.11 -11.01 -13.07
C GLN A 99 14.91 -11.86 -12.09
N THR A 100 16.23 -11.83 -12.20
CA THR A 100 17.16 -12.59 -11.34
C THR A 100 17.82 -11.73 -10.25
N TYR A 101 17.86 -10.41 -10.43
CA TYR A 101 18.34 -9.45 -9.42
C TYR A 101 17.15 -8.86 -8.69
N VAL A 102 17.04 -9.10 -7.39
CA VAL A 102 15.91 -8.68 -6.56
C VAL A 102 16.36 -7.86 -5.37
N VAL A 103 15.47 -7.02 -4.85
CA VAL A 103 15.67 -6.29 -3.60
C VAL A 103 14.92 -7.00 -2.48
N GLU A 104 15.64 -7.48 -1.47
CA GLU A 104 15.07 -8.22 -0.33
C GLU A 104 15.12 -7.38 0.95
N PRO A 105 13.98 -6.94 1.49
CA PRO A 105 13.91 -6.25 2.78
C PRO A 105 13.97 -7.28 3.92
N SER A 106 15.18 -7.76 4.25
CA SER A 106 15.43 -8.90 5.13
C SER A 106 14.88 -8.73 6.55
N ASP A 107 14.71 -7.50 7.02
CA ASP A 107 14.18 -7.17 8.34
C ASP A 107 12.65 -7.23 8.44
N LEU A 108 11.94 -6.97 7.34
CA LEU A 108 10.49 -6.85 7.31
C LEU A 108 9.77 -7.95 6.51
N GLN A 109 10.47 -8.66 5.63
CA GLN A 109 9.81 -9.65 4.75
C GLN A 109 9.37 -10.95 5.44
N HIS A 110 9.73 -11.14 6.72
CA HIS A 110 9.43 -12.37 7.48
C HIS A 110 8.43 -12.14 8.62
N ILE A 111 7.87 -10.95 8.74
CA ILE A 111 6.86 -10.63 9.77
C ILE A 111 5.56 -10.15 9.12
N LEU A 112 4.45 -10.24 9.84
CA LEU A 112 3.12 -9.73 9.44
C LEU A 112 2.74 -10.16 8.00
N ASP A 113 2.49 -9.21 7.09
CA ASP A 113 2.17 -9.52 5.69
C ASP A 113 3.29 -10.29 4.99
N GLY A 114 4.55 -10.04 5.32
CA GLY A 114 5.67 -10.76 4.75
C GLY A 114 5.71 -12.24 5.17
N ALA A 115 5.33 -12.56 6.41
CA ALA A 115 5.21 -13.94 6.88
C ALA A 115 4.04 -14.68 6.22
N VAL A 116 2.90 -14.00 6.04
CA VAL A 116 1.68 -14.57 5.43
C VAL A 116 1.80 -14.67 3.91
N ARG A 117 2.60 -13.80 3.28
CA ARG A 117 2.79 -13.67 1.83
C ARG A 117 4.28 -13.75 1.46
N PRO A 118 4.91 -14.95 1.54
CA PRO A 118 6.33 -15.10 1.22
C PRO A 118 6.69 -14.54 -0.17
N GLY A 119 7.76 -13.75 -0.26
CA GLY A 119 8.22 -13.10 -1.49
C GLY A 119 7.49 -11.82 -1.88
N HIS A 120 6.39 -11.48 -1.23
CA HIS A 120 5.61 -10.28 -1.55
C HIS A 120 6.45 -9.00 -1.52
N PHE A 121 7.15 -8.75 -0.43
CA PHE A 121 7.94 -7.52 -0.28
C PHE A 121 9.20 -7.50 -1.14
N SER A 122 9.79 -8.65 -1.47
CA SER A 122 10.83 -8.74 -2.48
C SER A 122 10.30 -8.31 -3.86
N GLY A 123 9.10 -8.77 -4.24
CA GLY A 123 8.44 -8.34 -5.46
C GLY A 123 8.10 -6.84 -5.48
N VAL A 124 7.58 -6.30 -4.36
CA VAL A 124 7.25 -4.87 -4.22
C VAL A 124 8.50 -4.01 -4.30
N SER A 125 9.53 -4.31 -3.52
CA SER A 125 10.77 -3.54 -3.48
C SER A 125 11.44 -3.52 -4.85
N THR A 126 11.49 -4.67 -5.52
CA THR A 126 12.09 -4.80 -6.85
C THR A 126 11.36 -3.96 -7.89
N VAL A 127 10.03 -4.05 -7.99
CA VAL A 127 9.28 -3.27 -8.98
C VAL A 127 9.33 -1.78 -8.70
N VAL A 128 9.22 -1.38 -7.41
CA VAL A 128 9.24 0.04 -7.06
C VAL A 128 10.62 0.64 -7.34
N LEU A 129 11.72 -0.07 -7.05
CA LEU A 129 13.05 0.39 -7.43
C LEU A 129 13.21 0.52 -8.95
N LYS A 130 12.69 -0.44 -9.74
CA LYS A 130 12.69 -0.32 -11.21
C LYS A 130 11.90 0.91 -11.67
N LEU A 131 10.71 1.12 -11.14
CA LEU A 131 9.90 2.30 -11.48
C LEU A 131 10.59 3.61 -11.08
N PHE A 132 11.26 3.65 -9.91
CA PHE A 132 12.06 4.82 -9.51
C PHE A 132 13.19 5.10 -10.49
N ASN A 133 13.89 4.07 -10.97
CA ASN A 133 14.94 4.24 -11.97
C ASN A 133 14.41 4.63 -13.37
N MET A 134 13.17 4.28 -13.69
CA MET A 134 12.53 4.65 -14.96
C MET A 134 12.01 6.09 -14.95
N VAL A 135 11.35 6.48 -13.84
CA VAL A 135 10.72 7.81 -13.66
C VAL A 135 11.70 8.85 -13.17
N SER A 136 12.67 8.45 -12.33
CA SER A 136 13.62 9.33 -11.62
C SER A 136 12.91 10.47 -10.88
N PRO A 137 11.97 10.18 -9.94
CA PRO A 137 11.18 11.21 -9.29
C PRO A 137 11.96 11.93 -8.18
N HIS A 138 11.59 13.19 -7.88
CA HIS A 138 12.03 13.90 -6.68
C HIS A 138 11.33 13.35 -5.43
N SER A 139 10.04 13.08 -5.55
CA SER A 139 9.28 12.51 -4.46
C SER A 139 8.29 11.46 -4.97
N ALA A 140 7.94 10.52 -4.08
CA ALA A 140 6.94 9.50 -4.36
C ALA A 140 5.92 9.42 -3.22
N ILE A 141 4.63 9.27 -3.56
CA ILE A 141 3.52 9.28 -2.60
C ILE A 141 3.00 7.86 -2.43
N PHE A 142 2.87 7.42 -1.16
CA PHE A 142 2.30 6.13 -0.78
C PHE A 142 1.24 6.29 0.31
N GLY A 143 0.24 5.44 0.30
CA GLY A 143 -0.83 5.45 1.30
C GLY A 143 -0.48 4.58 2.51
N LYS A 144 -0.65 5.11 3.74
CA LYS A 144 -0.42 4.39 5.00
C LYS A 144 -1.33 3.17 5.19
N LYS A 145 -2.36 2.98 4.38
CA LYS A 145 -3.15 1.74 4.41
C LYS A 145 -2.25 0.51 4.29
N ASP A 146 -1.26 0.56 3.44
CA ASP A 146 -0.25 -0.48 3.25
C ASP A 146 0.99 -0.17 4.11
N TYR A 147 0.80 -0.10 5.45
CA TYR A 147 1.75 0.45 6.41
C TYR A 147 3.13 -0.23 6.36
N GLN A 148 3.15 -1.56 6.35
CA GLN A 148 4.41 -2.31 6.26
C GLN A 148 5.12 -2.05 4.93
N GLN A 149 4.39 -1.94 3.82
CA GLN A 149 4.95 -1.54 2.52
C GLN A 149 5.58 -0.15 2.58
N CYS A 150 4.90 0.82 3.22
CA CYS A 150 5.45 2.17 3.40
C CYS A 150 6.80 2.13 4.12
N LEU A 151 6.92 1.34 5.19
CA LEU A 151 8.17 1.21 5.94
C LEU A 151 9.26 0.52 5.12
N VAL A 152 8.92 -0.56 4.41
CA VAL A 152 9.83 -1.26 3.49
C VAL A 152 10.41 -0.29 2.45
N LEU A 153 9.55 0.49 1.79
CA LEU A 153 9.98 1.41 0.74
C LEU A 153 10.77 2.61 1.28
N THR A 154 10.38 3.14 2.44
CA THR A 154 11.14 4.21 3.11
C THR A 154 12.55 3.73 3.50
N ASN A 155 12.66 2.51 4.05
CA ASN A 155 13.94 1.92 4.39
C ASN A 155 14.79 1.62 3.15
N MET A 156 14.18 1.13 2.07
CA MET A 156 14.85 0.90 0.79
C MET A 156 15.47 2.19 0.25
N VAL A 157 14.68 3.26 0.17
CA VAL A 157 15.18 4.57 -0.31
C VAL A 157 16.33 5.06 0.53
N ARG A 158 16.21 5.02 1.86
CA ARG A 158 17.26 5.46 2.79
C ARG A 158 18.53 4.61 2.70
N GLN A 159 18.39 3.27 2.70
CA GLN A 159 19.56 2.37 2.75
C GLN A 159 20.27 2.26 1.40
N LEU A 160 19.57 2.42 0.28
CA LEU A 160 20.16 2.46 -1.05
C LEU A 160 20.56 3.88 -1.49
N ALA A 161 20.48 4.87 -0.57
CA ALA A 161 20.82 6.26 -0.83
C ALA A 161 20.16 6.85 -2.08
N LEU A 162 18.88 6.50 -2.32
CA LEU A 162 18.14 7.05 -3.44
C LEU A 162 17.75 8.51 -3.13
N PRO A 163 17.94 9.46 -4.07
CA PRO A 163 17.62 10.86 -3.87
C PRO A 163 16.11 11.13 -4.07
N ILE A 164 15.26 10.43 -3.31
CA ILE A 164 13.81 10.46 -3.46
C ILE A 164 13.17 10.68 -2.09
N ASP A 165 12.30 11.68 -1.98
CA ASP A 165 11.51 11.90 -0.77
C ASP A 165 10.27 11.01 -0.78
N ILE A 166 10.14 10.12 0.22
CA ILE A 166 8.94 9.31 0.41
C ILE A 166 7.94 10.10 1.26
N ILE A 167 6.76 10.34 0.68
CA ILE A 167 5.66 11.04 1.34
C ILE A 167 4.55 10.04 1.62
N LEU A 168 4.17 9.93 2.91
CA LEU A 168 3.13 9.04 3.36
C LEU A 168 1.81 9.81 3.54
N ALA A 169 0.75 9.31 2.92
CA ALA A 169 -0.59 9.87 3.02
C ALA A 169 -1.47 9.03 3.94
N GLU A 170 -2.34 9.68 4.70
CA GLU A 170 -3.29 9.00 5.59
C GLU A 170 -4.24 8.09 4.82
N THR A 171 -4.72 7.04 5.49
CA THR A 171 -5.68 6.10 4.92
C THR A 171 -7.00 6.79 4.64
N VAL A 172 -7.43 6.78 3.39
CA VAL A 172 -8.77 7.28 3.02
C VAL A 172 -9.80 6.20 3.29
N ARG A 173 -10.90 6.60 3.93
CA ARG A 173 -11.98 5.71 4.35
C ARG A 173 -13.31 6.12 3.76
N ALA A 174 -14.22 5.16 3.65
CA ALA A 174 -15.64 5.44 3.43
C ALA A 174 -16.26 6.05 4.70
N GLU A 175 -17.47 6.59 4.60
CA GLU A 175 -18.18 7.23 5.73
C GLU A 175 -18.37 6.30 6.93
N ASP A 176 -18.49 4.99 6.70
CA ASP A 176 -18.61 3.95 7.72
C ASP A 176 -17.28 3.48 8.31
N GLY A 177 -16.15 4.07 7.88
CA GLY A 177 -14.81 3.78 8.37
C GLY A 177 -14.03 2.75 7.55
N LEU A 178 -14.65 2.05 6.61
CA LEU A 178 -13.93 1.07 5.78
C LEU A 178 -12.81 1.72 4.98
N ALA A 179 -11.57 1.23 5.13
CA ALA A 179 -10.44 1.66 4.32
C ALA A 179 -10.69 1.39 2.84
N LEU A 180 -10.49 2.40 1.98
CA LEU A 180 -10.70 2.24 0.55
C LEU A 180 -9.63 1.32 -0.06
N SER A 181 -10.09 0.36 -0.84
CA SER A 181 -9.25 -0.63 -1.52
C SER A 181 -9.91 -1.09 -2.82
N SER A 182 -9.10 -1.38 -3.84
CA SER A 182 -9.57 -2.02 -5.08
C SER A 182 -10.25 -3.37 -4.81
N ARG A 183 -9.87 -4.06 -3.72
CA ARG A 183 -10.49 -5.34 -3.31
C ARG A 183 -11.87 -5.18 -2.69
N ASN A 184 -12.30 -3.98 -2.32
CA ASN A 184 -13.66 -3.76 -1.81
C ASN A 184 -14.74 -4.10 -2.86
N ALA A 185 -14.37 -4.04 -4.15
CA ALA A 185 -15.25 -4.45 -5.26
C ALA A 185 -15.53 -5.97 -5.31
N TYR A 186 -14.81 -6.78 -4.54
CA TYR A 186 -15.03 -8.24 -4.46
C TYR A 186 -16.02 -8.63 -3.37
N LEU A 187 -16.38 -7.71 -2.48
CA LEU A 187 -17.32 -7.97 -1.38
C LEU A 187 -18.74 -8.09 -1.89
N THR A 188 -19.48 -9.06 -1.37
CA THR A 188 -20.94 -9.08 -1.53
C THR A 188 -21.57 -7.90 -0.77
N PRO A 189 -22.85 -7.54 -1.02
CA PRO A 189 -23.52 -6.49 -0.24
C PRO A 189 -23.49 -6.75 1.27
N GLU A 190 -23.66 -8.00 1.70
CA GLU A 190 -23.61 -8.40 3.11
C GLU A 190 -22.20 -8.26 3.68
N GLU A 191 -21.19 -8.75 2.93
CA GLU A 191 -19.78 -8.59 3.31
C GLU A 191 -19.38 -7.11 3.35
N ARG A 192 -19.87 -6.30 2.42
CA ARG A 192 -19.61 -4.85 2.41
C ARG A 192 -20.20 -4.15 3.65
N GLY A 193 -21.39 -4.56 4.10
CA GLY A 193 -22.02 -4.08 5.33
C GLY A 193 -21.24 -4.46 6.59
N GLU A 194 -20.60 -5.63 6.59
CA GLU A 194 -19.79 -6.15 7.70
C GLU A 194 -18.34 -5.60 7.70
N ALA A 195 -17.78 -5.25 6.54
CA ALA A 195 -16.37 -4.89 6.36
C ALA A 195 -15.87 -3.73 7.28
N PRO A 196 -16.66 -2.71 7.64
CA PRO A 196 -16.25 -1.66 8.57
C PRO A 196 -15.85 -2.15 9.96
N ARG A 197 -16.30 -3.34 10.37
CA ARG A 197 -15.95 -3.94 11.66
C ARG A 197 -14.45 -4.05 11.87
N LEU A 198 -13.67 -4.31 10.83
CA LEU A 198 -12.22 -4.37 10.94
C LEU A 198 -11.66 -3.07 11.55
N TYR A 199 -12.08 -1.92 11.02
CA TYR A 199 -11.65 -0.63 11.54
C TYR A 199 -12.22 -0.33 12.93
N GLN A 200 -13.47 -0.71 13.20
CA GLN A 200 -14.08 -0.56 14.53
C GLN A 200 -13.28 -1.30 15.60
N GLN A 201 -12.86 -2.53 15.33
CA GLN A 201 -12.02 -3.32 16.22
C GLN A 201 -10.62 -2.70 16.42
N LEU A 202 -10.03 -2.12 15.38
CA LEU A 202 -8.77 -1.39 15.50
C LEU A 202 -8.93 -0.11 16.35
N CYS A 203 -10.03 0.61 16.20
CA CYS A 203 -10.34 1.76 17.05
C CYS A 203 -10.46 1.35 18.52
N HIS A 204 -11.15 0.25 18.82
CA HIS A 204 -11.25 -0.28 20.17
C HIS A 204 -9.86 -0.60 20.76
N ALA A 205 -9.01 -1.32 20.02
CA ALA A 205 -7.65 -1.60 20.44
C ALA A 205 -6.82 -0.33 20.69
N ARG A 206 -6.91 0.68 19.80
CA ARG A 206 -6.27 1.98 20.00
C ARG A 206 -6.73 2.65 21.27
N ASP A 207 -8.04 2.67 21.51
CA ASP A 207 -8.63 3.37 22.66
C ASP A 207 -8.22 2.69 23.99
N GLU A 208 -8.10 1.36 24.02
CA GLU A 208 -7.51 0.66 25.17
C GLU A 208 -6.05 1.09 25.42
N LEU A 209 -5.22 1.16 24.36
CA LEU A 209 -3.83 1.61 24.45
C LEU A 209 -3.75 3.05 24.95
N MET A 210 -4.61 3.95 24.47
CA MET A 210 -4.71 5.36 24.88
C MET A 210 -5.14 5.48 26.35
N ASN A 211 -5.97 4.56 26.84
CA ASN A 211 -6.41 4.48 28.23
C ASN A 211 -5.41 3.77 29.16
N GLY A 212 -4.21 3.45 28.66
CA GLY A 212 -3.12 2.95 29.49
C GLY A 212 -2.99 1.43 29.51
N ALA A 213 -3.75 0.64 28.74
CA ALA A 213 -3.55 -0.78 28.64
C ALA A 213 -2.19 -1.09 27.99
N ARG A 214 -1.49 -2.10 28.55
CA ARG A 214 -0.14 -2.50 28.09
C ARG A 214 -0.01 -4.01 27.92
N ASP A 215 -1.07 -4.77 28.16
CA ASP A 215 -1.13 -6.19 27.80
C ASP A 215 -1.49 -6.30 26.32
N TYR A 216 -0.47 -6.13 25.49
CA TYR A 216 -0.61 -6.10 24.03
C TYR A 216 -1.14 -7.42 23.49
N GLN A 217 -0.70 -8.55 24.07
CA GLN A 217 -1.14 -9.89 23.65
C GLN A 217 -2.64 -10.08 23.93
N ARG A 218 -3.13 -9.64 25.07
CA ARG A 218 -4.57 -9.69 25.39
C ARG A 218 -5.35 -8.85 24.36
N ILE A 219 -4.93 -7.60 24.08
CA ILE A 219 -5.59 -6.73 23.09
C ILE A 219 -5.63 -7.40 21.71
N GLU A 220 -4.53 -7.99 21.27
CA GLU A 220 -4.47 -8.71 19.98
C GLU A 220 -5.47 -9.88 19.94
N LEU A 221 -5.53 -10.68 21.00
CA LEU A 221 -6.44 -11.81 21.12
C LEU A 221 -7.91 -11.39 21.20
N ASP A 222 -8.24 -10.32 21.91
CA ASP A 222 -9.60 -9.82 22.02
C ASP A 222 -10.14 -9.33 20.67
N VAL A 223 -9.31 -8.61 19.90
CA VAL A 223 -9.65 -8.19 18.53
C VAL A 223 -9.81 -9.40 17.61
N MET A 224 -8.91 -10.38 17.69
CA MET A 224 -9.03 -11.62 16.90
C MET A 224 -10.33 -12.37 17.21
N ALA A 225 -10.67 -12.52 18.47
CA ALA A 225 -11.90 -13.18 18.91
C ALA A 225 -13.14 -12.42 18.45
N GLY A 226 -13.13 -11.08 18.59
CA GLY A 226 -14.22 -10.20 18.13
C GLY A 226 -14.48 -10.32 16.63
N LEU A 227 -13.44 -10.37 15.81
CA LEU A 227 -13.56 -10.59 14.37
C LEU A 227 -14.06 -12.02 14.05
N ALA A 228 -13.48 -13.03 14.70
CA ALA A 228 -13.85 -14.43 14.46
C ALA A 228 -15.32 -14.71 14.82
N HIS A 229 -15.83 -14.10 15.88
CA HIS A 229 -17.25 -14.22 16.29
C HIS A 229 -18.22 -13.73 15.19
N HIS A 230 -17.76 -12.81 14.32
CA HIS A 230 -18.53 -12.27 13.20
C HIS A 230 -18.15 -12.91 11.84
N GLY A 231 -17.57 -14.11 11.87
CA GLY A 231 -17.30 -14.89 10.67
C GLY A 231 -16.03 -14.51 9.89
N TRP A 232 -15.22 -13.60 10.43
CA TRP A 232 -13.91 -13.27 9.86
C TRP A 232 -12.90 -14.37 10.16
N LYS A 233 -11.87 -14.45 9.32
CA LYS A 233 -10.69 -15.30 9.52
C LYS A 233 -9.45 -14.43 9.60
N PRO A 234 -9.04 -13.98 10.80
CA PRO A 234 -7.84 -13.17 10.97
C PRO A 234 -6.58 -13.96 10.58
N ASP A 235 -5.72 -13.35 9.77
CA ASP A 235 -4.36 -13.85 9.52
C ASP A 235 -3.45 -13.40 10.69
N TYR A 236 -3.59 -12.13 11.09
CA TYR A 236 -2.95 -11.55 12.28
C TYR A 236 -3.67 -10.28 12.75
N ILE A 237 -3.53 -10.01 14.05
CA ILE A 237 -3.72 -8.69 14.68
C ILE A 237 -2.43 -8.43 15.46
N ALA A 238 -1.85 -7.25 15.32
CA ALA A 238 -0.54 -7.00 15.90
C ALA A 238 -0.37 -5.56 16.37
N VAL A 239 -0.02 -5.38 17.65
CA VAL A 239 0.43 -4.10 18.21
C VAL A 239 1.95 -4.02 18.04
N ARG A 240 2.42 -3.03 17.30
CA ARG A 240 3.84 -2.91 16.92
C ARG A 240 4.34 -1.47 17.08
N ARG A 241 5.66 -1.32 17.16
CA ARG A 241 6.29 0.00 17.09
C ARG A 241 6.14 0.57 15.68
N GLN A 242 5.85 1.86 15.58
CA GLN A 242 5.75 2.53 14.26
C GLN A 242 7.06 2.52 13.49
N SER A 243 8.19 2.51 14.19
CA SER A 243 9.53 2.69 13.60
C SER A 243 10.05 1.48 12.81
N ASP A 244 9.67 0.26 13.23
CA ASP A 244 10.30 -0.98 12.72
C ASP A 244 9.37 -2.21 12.76
N LEU A 245 8.12 -2.04 13.18
CA LEU A 245 7.11 -3.09 13.33
C LEU A 245 7.52 -4.25 14.25
N GLN A 246 8.52 -4.04 15.12
CA GLN A 246 8.85 -4.99 16.16
C GLN A 246 7.90 -4.86 17.35
N PRO A 247 7.80 -5.89 18.22
CA PRO A 247 7.00 -5.80 19.44
C PRO A 247 7.34 -4.57 20.29
N PRO A 248 6.35 -3.94 20.96
CA PRO A 248 6.58 -2.77 21.78
C PRO A 248 7.58 -3.04 22.91
N ARG A 249 8.40 -2.05 23.25
CA ARG A 249 9.28 -2.04 24.42
C ARG A 249 8.62 -1.30 25.58
N ASN A 250 9.14 -1.49 26.81
CA ASN A 250 8.69 -0.71 27.95
C ASN A 250 8.90 0.81 27.67
N GLY A 251 7.84 1.60 27.90
CA GLY A 251 7.87 3.04 27.64
C GLY A 251 7.69 3.45 26.17
N GLU A 252 7.42 2.50 25.26
CA GLU A 252 7.13 2.83 23.87
C GLU A 252 5.83 3.65 23.76
N ARG A 253 5.91 4.76 23.05
CA ARG A 253 4.78 5.71 22.91
C ARG A 253 4.20 5.75 21.50
N ARG A 254 4.95 5.32 20.50
CA ARG A 254 4.55 5.38 19.10
C ARG A 254 4.23 3.98 18.60
N LEU A 255 2.98 3.61 18.73
CA LEU A 255 2.46 2.29 18.38
C LEU A 255 1.59 2.37 17.12
N VAL A 256 1.48 1.25 16.46
CA VAL A 256 0.51 1.00 15.39
C VAL A 256 -0.14 -0.36 15.62
N VAL A 257 -1.46 -0.42 15.49
CA VAL A 257 -2.21 -1.67 15.46
C VAL A 257 -2.47 -2.02 14.01
N LEU A 258 -1.97 -3.17 13.57
CA LEU A 258 -2.15 -3.68 12.20
C LEU A 258 -3.02 -4.92 12.22
N ALA A 259 -3.84 -5.06 11.20
CA ALA A 259 -4.70 -6.21 11.02
C ALA A 259 -4.72 -6.68 9.57
N ALA A 260 -4.74 -8.00 9.41
CA ALA A 260 -5.10 -8.65 8.16
C ALA A 260 -6.08 -9.77 8.45
N ALA A 261 -7.22 -9.75 7.76
CA ALA A 261 -8.27 -10.73 7.98
C ALA A 261 -9.04 -10.99 6.68
N ARG A 262 -9.60 -12.20 6.56
CA ARG A 262 -10.48 -12.56 5.45
C ARG A 262 -11.93 -12.45 5.88
N LEU A 263 -12.70 -11.76 5.04
CA LEU A 263 -14.15 -11.77 5.08
C LEU A 263 -14.63 -12.51 3.82
N GLY A 264 -15.25 -13.67 4.00
CA GLY A 264 -15.51 -14.57 2.91
C GLY A 264 -14.23 -14.98 2.16
N LYS A 265 -14.15 -14.62 0.88
CA LYS A 265 -12.98 -14.87 0.02
C LYS A 265 -12.02 -13.68 -0.07
N THR A 266 -12.43 -12.51 0.44
CA THR A 266 -11.69 -11.25 0.29
C THR A 266 -10.79 -11.04 1.49
N ARG A 267 -9.49 -10.87 1.26
CA ARG A 267 -8.51 -10.47 2.27
C ARG A 267 -8.49 -8.95 2.36
N LEU A 268 -8.78 -8.43 3.54
CA LEU A 268 -8.69 -7.01 3.86
C LEU A 268 -7.55 -6.75 4.84
N ILE A 269 -6.91 -5.62 4.69
CA ILE A 269 -5.91 -5.10 5.63
C ILE A 269 -6.29 -3.71 6.08
N ASP A 270 -5.95 -3.38 7.30
CA ASP A 270 -6.10 -2.04 7.85
C ASP A 270 -5.11 -1.82 8.99
N ASN A 271 -4.96 -0.56 9.40
CA ASN A 271 -4.13 -0.20 10.54
C ASN A 271 -4.60 1.10 11.17
N ILE A 272 -4.14 1.34 12.40
CA ILE A 272 -4.37 2.59 13.12
C ILE A 272 -3.17 2.91 14.02
N GLU A 273 -2.68 4.14 13.96
CA GLU A 273 -1.62 4.61 14.85
C GLU A 273 -2.17 4.96 16.23
N ALA A 274 -1.41 4.65 17.27
CA ALA A 274 -1.67 5.02 18.66
C ALA A 274 -0.42 5.72 19.24
N ASN A 275 -0.54 7.02 19.49
CA ASN A 275 0.50 7.84 20.12
C ASN A 275 0.09 8.07 21.59
N ILE A 276 0.72 7.34 22.52
CA ILE A 276 0.32 7.20 23.94
C ILE A 276 1.32 7.87 24.89
#